data_3c0929cb694951192bc74408d7b88b27
#
_entry.id   3c0929cb694951192bc74408d7b88b27
#
_cell.length_a   1.000
_cell.length_b   1.000
_cell.length_c   1.000
_cell.angle_alpha   90.00
_cell.angle_beta   90.00
_cell.angle_gamma   90.00
#
_symmetry.space_group_name_H-M   'P 1'
#
loop_
_entity.id
_entity.type
_entity.pdbx_description
1 polymer ?
#
loop_
_entity_poly.entity_id
_entity_poly.type
_entity_poly.pdbx_seq_one_letter_code
_entity_poly.pdbx_strand_id
1 'polypeptide(L)'
;MIAERRRRRLRWPVLAGGIAAVIVITVIVAIAVARTRSGERPPAFQASADAFRLTAPPANLPSLDYASVPTSHGWRYLLYGDITDGGRTAKIWVSDHKRDPRAKLVSLTVGQITVIDDVRVRVLHIWAMPDPSHNAIDVSATAG
;
A
#
# COMPACT_ATOMS: atom_id res chain seq x y z
N MET A 1 9.29 30.15 -64.03
CA MET A 1 8.27 29.66 -63.02
C MET A 1 8.48 28.18 -62.70
N ILE A 2 9.67 27.72 -62.33
CA ILE A 2 9.96 26.30 -62.01
C ILE A 2 10.89 26.16 -60.78
N ALA A 3 11.01 27.12 -59.89
CA ALA A 3 12.00 27.07 -58.83
C ALA A 3 11.39 26.89 -57.39
N GLU A 4 10.08 26.88 -57.26
CA GLU A 4 9.46 26.97 -55.89
C GLU A 4 8.88 25.65 -55.31
N ARG A 5 8.87 24.57 -56.09
CA ARG A 5 8.30 23.28 -55.65
C ARG A 5 9.26 22.33 -54.90
N ARG A 6 10.57 22.67 -54.82
CA ARG A 6 11.58 21.73 -54.24
C ARG A 6 11.84 21.88 -52.73
N ARG A 7 11.36 22.97 -52.10
CA ARG A 7 11.69 23.25 -50.67
C ARG A 7 10.70 22.70 -49.63
N ARG A 8 9.55 22.15 -50.03
CA ARG A 8 8.54 21.67 -49.06
C ARG A 8 8.66 20.19 -48.66
N ARG A 9 9.47 19.38 -49.34
CA ARG A 9 9.55 17.93 -49.06
C ARG A 9 10.56 17.52 -48.00
N LEU A 10 11.40 18.43 -47.49
CA LEU A 10 12.52 18.07 -46.60
C LEU A 10 12.23 18.28 -45.11
N ARG A 11 11.06 18.80 -44.75
CA ARG A 11 10.79 19.14 -43.34
C ARG A 11 9.96 18.09 -42.58
N TRP A 12 9.27 17.20 -43.23
CA TRP A 12 8.40 16.20 -42.62
C TRP A 12 9.14 15.06 -41.91
N PRO A 13 10.24 14.50 -42.43
CA PRO A 13 10.90 13.40 -41.70
C PRO A 13 11.59 13.84 -40.43
N VAL A 14 12.03 15.10 -40.32
CA VAL A 14 12.67 15.63 -39.10
C VAL A 14 11.66 15.81 -37.97
N LEU A 15 10.43 16.27 -38.29
CA LEU A 15 9.35 16.40 -37.29
C LEU A 15 8.85 15.03 -36.80
N ALA A 16 8.69 14.06 -37.68
CA ALA A 16 8.28 12.70 -37.33
C ALA A 16 9.33 12.00 -36.46
N GLY A 17 10.62 12.16 -36.74
CA GLY A 17 11.70 11.62 -35.91
C GLY A 17 11.77 12.25 -34.53
N GLY A 18 11.52 13.56 -34.43
CA GLY A 18 11.49 14.27 -33.13
C GLY A 18 10.36 13.81 -32.21
N ILE A 19 9.16 13.63 -32.77
CA ILE A 19 8.00 13.17 -32.01
C ILE A 19 8.20 11.72 -31.49
N ALA A 20 8.73 10.84 -32.36
CA ALA A 20 9.02 9.45 -31.97
C ALA A 20 10.06 9.38 -30.84
N ALA A 21 11.13 10.18 -30.91
CA ALA A 21 12.15 10.23 -29.86
C ALA A 21 11.59 10.72 -28.52
N VAL A 22 10.73 11.73 -28.50
CA VAL A 22 10.08 12.25 -27.29
C VAL A 22 9.19 11.19 -26.67
N ILE A 23 8.39 10.47 -27.47
CA ILE A 23 7.52 9.39 -26.95
C ILE A 23 8.35 8.28 -26.32
N VAL A 24 9.45 7.84 -26.96
CA VAL A 24 10.31 6.79 -26.43
C VAL A 24 10.95 7.21 -25.10
N ILE A 25 11.47 8.44 -25.01
CA ILE A 25 12.05 8.96 -23.77
C ILE A 25 11.00 9.04 -22.66
N THR A 26 9.80 9.50 -22.97
CA THR A 26 8.70 9.59 -21.99
C THR A 26 8.32 8.21 -21.46
N VAL A 27 8.23 7.21 -22.32
CA VAL A 27 7.93 5.82 -21.92
C VAL A 27 9.04 5.22 -21.05
N ILE A 28 10.32 5.44 -21.42
CA ILE A 28 11.46 4.95 -20.63
C ILE A 28 11.47 5.60 -19.24
N VAL A 29 11.25 6.91 -19.15
CA VAL A 29 11.18 7.62 -17.86
C VAL A 29 10.00 7.12 -17.03
N ALA A 30 8.83 6.91 -17.62
CA ALA A 30 7.66 6.39 -16.92
C ALA A 30 7.92 4.97 -16.37
N ILE A 31 8.55 4.10 -17.15
CA ILE A 31 8.92 2.74 -16.69
C ILE A 31 9.98 2.80 -15.58
N ALA A 32 10.99 3.66 -15.69
CA ALA A 32 12.00 3.82 -14.65
C ALA A 32 11.40 4.34 -13.35
N VAL A 33 10.53 5.35 -13.40
CA VAL A 33 9.81 5.89 -12.24
C VAL A 33 8.89 4.84 -11.63
N ALA A 34 8.17 4.06 -12.45
CA ALA A 34 7.32 2.98 -11.94
C ALA A 34 8.14 1.90 -11.23
N ARG A 35 9.30 1.50 -11.78
CA ARG A 35 10.19 0.52 -11.16
C ARG A 35 10.83 1.00 -9.87
N THR A 36 11.21 2.27 -9.77
CA THR A 36 11.74 2.84 -8.51
C THR A 36 10.66 2.92 -7.44
N ARG A 37 9.42 3.24 -7.80
CA ARG A 37 8.30 3.29 -6.85
C ARG A 37 7.85 1.90 -6.37
N SER A 38 7.95 0.86 -7.19
CA SER A 38 7.58 -0.50 -6.78
C SER A 38 8.51 -1.09 -5.71
N GLY A 39 9.73 -0.56 -5.56
CA GLY A 39 10.65 -0.93 -4.49
C GLY A 39 10.47 -0.14 -3.19
N GLU A 40 9.58 0.87 -3.18
CA GLU A 40 9.34 1.70 -2.02
C GLU A 40 8.67 0.89 -0.90
N ARG A 41 9.16 1.07 0.31
CA ARG A 41 8.67 0.38 1.52
C ARG A 41 8.34 1.38 2.61
N PRO A 42 7.44 1.02 3.55
CA PRO A 42 7.20 1.84 4.73
C PRO A 42 8.49 2.11 5.49
N PRO A 43 8.61 3.25 6.18
CA PRO A 43 9.75 3.54 7.06
C PRO A 43 9.95 2.44 8.09
N ALA A 44 11.15 2.33 8.65
CA ALA A 44 11.43 1.41 9.74
C ALA A 44 10.43 1.62 10.89
N PHE A 45 9.87 0.53 11.40
CA PHE A 45 8.92 0.55 12.50
C PHE A 45 9.62 0.14 13.80
N GLN A 46 9.40 0.91 14.85
CA GLN A 46 9.82 0.54 16.19
C GLN A 46 8.66 -0.10 16.93
N ALA A 47 8.69 -1.41 17.07
CA ALA A 47 7.71 -2.14 17.85
C ALA A 47 7.83 -1.81 19.34
N SER A 48 6.71 -1.71 20.05
CA SER A 48 6.63 -1.61 21.50
C SER A 48 5.63 -2.64 22.02
N ALA A 49 5.44 -2.69 23.33
CA ALA A 49 4.54 -3.68 23.96
C ALA A 49 3.09 -3.56 23.45
N ASP A 50 2.69 -2.39 23.01
CA ASP A 50 1.34 -2.04 22.58
C ASP A 50 1.26 -1.47 21.15
N ALA A 51 2.39 -1.36 20.46
CA ALA A 51 2.44 -0.87 19.07
C ALA A 51 2.98 -1.96 18.12
N PHE A 52 2.24 -2.21 17.04
CA PHE A 52 2.47 -3.28 16.09
C PHE A 52 2.36 -2.78 14.65
N ARG A 53 3.10 -3.42 13.76
CA ARG A 53 2.93 -3.24 12.31
C ARG A 53 2.29 -4.48 11.72
N LEU A 54 1.16 -4.30 11.05
CA LEU A 54 0.47 -5.31 10.27
C LEU A 54 0.85 -5.12 8.80
N THR A 55 1.42 -6.14 8.17
CA THR A 55 1.90 -6.09 6.78
C THR A 55 0.99 -6.85 5.84
N ALA A 56 0.87 -6.37 4.61
CA ALA A 56 0.16 -7.10 3.56
C ALA A 56 0.86 -8.44 3.30
N PRO A 57 0.10 -9.53 3.14
CA PRO A 57 0.69 -10.81 2.78
C PRO A 57 1.31 -10.72 1.39
N PRO A 58 2.44 -11.42 1.14
CA PRO A 58 2.92 -11.63 -0.21
C PRO A 58 1.83 -12.28 -1.08
N ALA A 59 1.76 -11.92 -2.36
CA ALA A 59 0.68 -12.30 -3.27
C ALA A 59 0.34 -13.81 -3.32
N ASN A 60 1.26 -14.68 -2.89
CA ASN A 60 1.14 -16.14 -2.98
C ASN A 60 1.15 -16.85 -1.61
N LEU A 61 1.15 -16.12 -0.50
CA LEU A 61 1.19 -16.72 0.84
C LEU A 61 0.09 -16.10 1.72
N PRO A 62 -0.59 -16.90 2.55
CA PRO A 62 -1.46 -16.34 3.58
C PRO A 62 -0.62 -15.49 4.55
N SER A 63 -1.15 -14.36 4.98
CA SER A 63 -0.50 -13.56 6.02
C SER A 63 -0.28 -14.43 7.26
N LEU A 64 0.97 -14.55 7.66
CA LEU A 64 1.35 -15.17 8.93
C LEU A 64 1.67 -14.10 9.98
N ASP A 65 1.77 -12.83 9.56
CA ASP A 65 2.06 -11.73 10.44
C ASP A 65 0.79 -11.31 11.16
N TYR A 66 0.76 -11.54 12.44
CA TYR A 66 -0.30 -11.11 13.34
C TYR A 66 0.31 -10.43 14.57
N ALA A 67 -0.37 -9.40 15.07
CA ALA A 67 -0.13 -8.89 16.40
C ALA A 67 -0.98 -9.68 17.40
N SER A 68 -0.42 -10.01 18.56
CA SER A 68 -1.14 -10.70 19.62
C SER A 68 -1.24 -9.81 20.86
N VAL A 69 -2.45 -9.64 21.35
CA VAL A 69 -2.77 -8.79 22.51
C VAL A 69 -3.35 -9.69 23.63
N PRO A 70 -2.73 -9.74 24.81
CA PRO A 70 -3.30 -10.44 25.94
C PRO A 70 -4.47 -9.63 26.52
N THR A 71 -5.57 -10.32 26.79
CA THR A 71 -6.77 -9.75 27.42
C THR A 71 -7.22 -10.58 28.61
N SER A 72 -8.22 -10.11 29.36
CA SER A 72 -8.79 -10.87 30.47
C SER A 72 -9.45 -12.18 30.02
N HIS A 73 -9.87 -12.29 28.77
CA HIS A 73 -10.54 -13.46 28.20
C HIS A 73 -9.62 -14.29 27.27
N GLY A 74 -8.30 -14.10 27.35
CA GLY A 74 -7.33 -14.80 26.52
C GLY A 74 -6.64 -13.89 25.51
N TRP A 75 -6.11 -14.49 24.46
CA TRP A 75 -5.39 -13.75 23.43
C TRP A 75 -6.32 -13.26 22.32
N ARG A 76 -6.06 -12.04 21.83
CA ARG A 76 -6.65 -11.53 20.60
C ARG A 76 -5.57 -11.36 19.55
N TYR A 77 -5.92 -11.66 18.30
CA TYR A 77 -5.03 -11.61 17.16
C TYR A 77 -5.52 -10.57 16.17
N LEU A 78 -4.64 -9.64 15.82
CA LEU A 78 -4.89 -8.64 14.80
C LEU A 78 -4.12 -8.99 13.55
N LEU A 79 -4.80 -9.00 12.40
CA LEU A 79 -4.19 -9.30 11.10
C LEU A 79 -4.49 -8.17 10.12
N TYR A 80 -3.57 -8.00 9.18
CA TYR A 80 -3.79 -7.12 8.04
C TYR A 80 -5.01 -7.58 7.23
N GLY A 81 -5.93 -6.68 6.96
CA GLY A 81 -7.07 -6.92 6.09
C GLY A 81 -6.85 -6.30 4.73
N ASP A 82 -6.91 -4.97 4.67
CA ASP A 82 -6.74 -4.21 3.43
C ASP A 82 -6.54 -2.72 3.72
N ILE A 83 -6.13 -1.95 2.70
CA ILE A 83 -6.13 -0.50 2.72
C ILE A 83 -7.03 -0.02 1.58
N THR A 84 -8.01 0.81 1.89
CA THR A 84 -9.02 1.30 0.95
C THR A 84 -9.08 2.83 0.95
N ASP A 85 -9.98 3.41 0.13
CA ASP A 85 -10.23 4.85 0.02
C ASP A 85 -8.98 5.68 -0.30
N GLY A 86 -8.13 5.16 -1.18
CA GLY A 86 -6.89 5.84 -1.57
C GLY A 86 -5.89 5.97 -0.43
N GLY A 87 -5.81 4.98 0.47
CA GLY A 87 -4.88 4.97 1.59
C GLY A 87 -5.40 5.61 2.88
N ARG A 88 -6.68 5.93 2.96
CA ARG A 88 -7.26 6.61 4.12
C ARG A 88 -7.90 5.68 5.14
N THR A 89 -8.31 4.49 4.71
CA THR A 89 -9.03 3.52 5.55
C THR A 89 -8.23 2.22 5.64
N ALA A 90 -7.92 1.82 6.86
CA ALA A 90 -7.33 0.53 7.19
C ALA A 90 -8.43 -0.46 7.55
N LYS A 91 -8.38 -1.66 6.98
CA LYS A 91 -9.20 -2.80 7.37
C LYS A 91 -8.34 -3.78 8.15
N ILE A 92 -8.80 -4.16 9.34
CA ILE A 92 -8.08 -5.01 10.27
C ILE A 92 -8.99 -6.15 10.69
N TRP A 93 -8.49 -7.37 10.60
CA TRP A 93 -9.17 -8.53 11.18
C TRP A 93 -8.82 -8.66 12.66
N VAL A 94 -9.84 -8.89 13.50
CA VAL A 94 -9.68 -9.18 14.91
C VAL A 94 -10.32 -10.53 15.21
N SER A 95 -9.58 -11.41 15.89
CA SER A 95 -9.98 -12.77 16.13
C SER A 95 -9.49 -13.24 17.50
N ASP A 96 -10.15 -14.24 18.09
CA ASP A 96 -9.71 -14.95 19.30
C ASP A 96 -8.79 -16.15 18.96
N HIS A 97 -8.70 -16.54 17.68
CA HIS A 97 -7.81 -17.59 17.19
C HIS A 97 -7.02 -17.13 15.95
N LYS A 98 -5.82 -17.63 15.76
CA LYS A 98 -4.93 -17.28 14.64
C LYS A 98 -5.53 -17.46 13.24
N ARG A 99 -6.52 -18.33 13.09
CA ARG A 99 -7.18 -18.68 11.83
C ARG A 99 -8.67 -18.92 12.04
N ASP A 100 -9.36 -17.97 12.66
CA ASP A 100 -10.78 -18.12 12.94
C ASP A 100 -11.63 -17.61 11.77
N PRO A 101 -12.52 -18.44 11.20
CA PRO A 101 -13.51 -17.98 10.22
C PRO A 101 -14.53 -16.97 10.79
N ARG A 102 -14.60 -16.81 12.12
CA ARG A 102 -15.45 -15.83 12.82
C ARG A 102 -14.73 -14.51 13.12
N ALA A 103 -13.52 -14.30 12.59
CA ALA A 103 -12.82 -13.03 12.74
C ALA A 103 -13.70 -11.85 12.31
N LYS A 104 -13.66 -10.78 13.08
CA LYS A 104 -14.39 -9.53 12.79
C LYS A 104 -13.50 -8.60 11.99
N LEU A 105 -14.04 -8.08 10.89
CA LEU A 105 -13.38 -7.07 10.09
C LEU A 105 -13.82 -5.68 10.54
N VAL A 106 -12.88 -4.82 10.88
CA VAL A 106 -13.13 -3.43 11.20
C VAL A 106 -12.43 -2.49 10.24
N SER A 107 -13.07 -1.37 9.97
CA SER A 107 -12.54 -0.31 9.10
C SER A 107 -12.29 0.93 9.94
N LEU A 108 -11.06 1.41 9.96
CA LEU A 108 -10.61 2.53 10.79
C LEU A 108 -9.78 3.51 9.99
N THR A 109 -9.88 4.79 10.33
CA THR A 109 -8.99 5.84 9.81
C THR A 109 -7.88 6.14 10.81
N VAL A 110 -6.84 6.85 10.38
CA VAL A 110 -5.73 7.25 11.26
C VAL A 110 -6.26 8.04 12.47
N GLY A 111 -5.82 7.67 13.66
CA GLY A 111 -6.21 8.27 14.91
C GLY A 111 -7.52 7.73 15.50
N GLN A 112 -8.35 7.06 14.71
CA GLN A 112 -9.60 6.45 15.19
C GLN A 112 -9.32 5.32 16.17
N ILE A 113 -10.12 5.27 17.23
CA ILE A 113 -10.07 4.23 18.28
C ILE A 113 -11.37 3.44 18.23
N THR A 114 -11.27 2.14 18.34
CA THR A 114 -12.42 1.25 18.53
C THR A 114 -12.12 0.21 19.58
N VAL A 115 -13.15 -0.34 20.19
CA VAL A 115 -13.05 -1.49 21.11
C VAL A 115 -13.81 -2.66 20.49
N ILE A 116 -13.11 -3.78 20.33
CA ILE A 116 -13.66 -4.99 19.74
C ILE A 116 -13.24 -6.16 20.62
N ASP A 117 -14.23 -6.88 21.12
CA ASP A 117 -14.00 -8.10 21.91
C ASP A 117 -12.88 -7.92 22.97
N ASP A 118 -13.00 -6.89 23.83
CA ASP A 118 -12.03 -6.58 24.88
C ASP A 118 -10.62 -6.14 24.42
N VAL A 119 -10.48 -5.72 23.16
CA VAL A 119 -9.28 -5.06 22.66
C VAL A 119 -9.60 -3.65 22.18
N ARG A 120 -8.85 -2.69 22.65
CA ARG A 120 -8.85 -1.31 22.17
C ARG A 120 -7.80 -1.18 21.08
N VAL A 121 -8.23 -0.86 19.87
CA VAL A 121 -7.36 -0.69 18.69
C VAL A 121 -7.39 0.76 18.23
N ARG A 122 -6.22 1.33 17.96
CA ARG A 122 -6.05 2.65 17.36
C ARG A 122 -5.13 2.53 16.15
N VAL A 123 -5.51 3.08 15.01
CA VAL A 123 -4.64 3.20 13.84
C VAL A 123 -3.70 4.39 14.03
N LEU A 124 -2.40 4.15 13.98
CA LEU A 124 -1.34 5.16 14.10
C LEU A 124 -0.97 5.71 12.72
N HIS A 125 -0.70 4.83 11.76
CA HIS A 125 -0.35 5.19 10.39
C HIS A 125 -0.90 4.17 9.40
N ILE A 126 -1.16 4.61 8.18
CA ILE A 126 -1.54 3.77 7.03
C ILE A 126 -0.51 4.02 5.93
N TRP A 127 0.18 2.98 5.52
CA TRP A 127 1.21 3.00 4.49
C TRP A 127 0.66 2.32 3.23
N ALA A 128 -0.01 3.11 2.38
CA ALA A 128 -0.46 2.66 1.06
C ALA A 128 0.69 2.84 0.08
N MET A 129 1.39 1.77 -0.23
CA MET A 129 2.58 1.78 -1.07
C MET A 129 2.21 1.59 -2.55
N PRO A 130 3.06 2.05 -3.50
CA PRO A 130 2.84 1.82 -4.93
C PRO A 130 2.72 0.34 -5.30
N ASP A 131 3.46 -0.53 -4.61
CA ASP A 131 3.27 -1.98 -4.65
C ASP A 131 2.41 -2.40 -3.43
N PRO A 132 1.19 -2.90 -3.64
CA PRO A 132 0.30 -3.30 -2.56
C PRO A 132 0.86 -4.39 -1.64
N SER A 133 1.83 -5.20 -2.11
CA SER A 133 2.50 -6.20 -1.27
C SER A 133 3.40 -5.58 -0.18
N HIS A 134 3.70 -4.29 -0.30
CA HIS A 134 4.43 -3.51 0.69
C HIS A 134 3.52 -2.66 1.59
N ASN A 135 2.20 -2.75 1.42
CA ASN A 135 1.26 -2.04 2.29
C ASN A 135 1.44 -2.44 3.75
N ALA A 136 1.29 -1.47 4.64
CA ALA A 136 1.35 -1.72 6.07
C ALA A 136 0.41 -0.80 6.86
N ILE A 137 -0.02 -1.28 8.03
CA ILE A 137 -0.85 -0.55 8.97
C ILE A 137 -0.15 -0.59 10.33
N ASP A 138 0.20 0.57 10.86
CA ASP A 138 0.73 0.70 12.22
C ASP A 138 -0.43 0.92 13.18
N VAL A 139 -0.54 0.09 14.20
CA VAL A 139 -1.61 0.11 15.19
C VAL A 139 -1.05 0.13 16.60
N SER A 140 -1.77 0.77 17.51
CA SER A 140 -1.66 0.53 18.95
C SER A 140 -2.84 -0.35 19.38
N ALA A 141 -2.56 -1.39 20.14
CA ALA A 141 -3.59 -2.31 20.61
C ALA A 141 -3.31 -2.74 22.06
N THR A 142 -4.31 -2.56 22.90
CA THR A 142 -4.26 -2.89 24.34
C THR A 142 -5.53 -3.61 24.77
N ALA A 143 -5.51 -4.30 25.90
CA ALA A 143 -6.73 -4.77 26.53
C ALA A 143 -7.68 -3.59 26.79
N GLY A 144 -8.96 -3.77 26.45
CA GLY A 144 -10.02 -2.77 26.58
C GLY A 144 -10.69 -2.78 27.94
#